data_cdff9d7108f504da83b66147705af8dc
#
_entry.id   cdff9d7108f504da83b66147705af8dc
#
_cell.length_a   1.000
_cell.length_b   1.000
_cell.length_c   1.000
_cell.angle_alpha   90.00
_cell.angle_beta   90.00
_cell.angle_gamma   90.00
#
_symmetry.space_group_name_H-M   'P 1'
#
loop_
_entity.id
_entity.type
_entity.pdbx_description
1 polymer ?
#
loop_
_entity_poly.entity_id
_entity_poly.type
_entity_poly.pdbx_seq_one_letter_code
_entity_poly.pdbx_strand_id
1 'polypeptide(L)'
;RCYHCKTELYSCLKKVAEEKQFPYILNGINTNDLGDYRPGIDAARENEVRSPLVEAGFNKQDIRDLARQMELSIWDKPAMACLSSRIPYGEQVTHEKLKRIEKAEDLLLAMGFKQLRVRHYGETARIELGQNEMVKFTPNIEDIVKEKFHKLGFKSVHLDPKGYRMGSLNEVLKEKTDYV
;
A
#
# COMPACT_ATOMS: atom_id res chain seq x y z
N ARG A 1 8.77 2.66 10.00
CA ARG A 1 8.64 1.39 9.28
C ARG A 1 9.15 1.51 7.83
N CYS A 2 8.60 2.41 7.02
CA CYS A 2 9.02 2.57 5.61
C CYS A 2 10.49 2.95 5.45
N TYR A 3 11.03 3.81 6.28
CA TYR A 3 12.44 4.19 6.31
C TYR A 3 13.32 2.93 6.44
N HIS A 4 13.19 2.18 7.52
CA HIS A 4 14.01 0.98 7.76
C HIS A 4 13.86 -0.09 6.67
N CYS A 5 12.63 -0.30 6.18
CA CYS A 5 12.40 -1.25 5.08
C CYS A 5 13.11 -0.83 3.78
N LYS A 6 13.11 0.47 3.47
CA LYS A 6 13.81 1.00 2.30
C LYS A 6 15.33 1.00 2.47
N THR A 7 15.84 1.32 3.66
CA THR A 7 17.27 1.24 3.97
C THR A 7 17.78 -0.18 3.75
N GLU A 8 17.08 -1.19 4.28
CA GLU A 8 17.45 -2.60 4.07
C GLU A 8 17.43 -2.98 2.59
N LEU A 9 16.35 -2.61 1.87
CA LEU A 9 16.25 -2.86 0.44
C LEU A 9 17.44 -2.25 -0.33
N TYR A 10 17.79 -1.00 -0.06
CA TYR A 10 18.88 -0.33 -0.76
C TYR A 10 20.25 -0.92 -0.40
N SER A 11 20.44 -1.35 0.84
CA SER A 11 21.66 -2.08 1.26
C SER A 11 21.84 -3.38 0.47
N CYS A 12 20.74 -4.12 0.27
CA CYS A 12 20.77 -5.33 -0.56
C CYS A 12 21.03 -5.00 -2.04
N LEU A 13 20.37 -3.95 -2.56
CA LEU A 13 20.53 -3.55 -3.96
C LEU A 13 21.93 -3.01 -4.27
N LYS A 14 22.62 -2.36 -3.32
CA LYS A 14 24.02 -1.93 -3.49
C LYS A 14 24.92 -3.12 -3.79
N LYS A 15 24.80 -4.22 -3.04
CA LYS A 15 25.57 -5.45 -3.29
C LYS A 15 25.31 -6.00 -4.71
N VAL A 16 24.06 -6.04 -5.12
CA VAL A 16 23.69 -6.50 -6.48
C VAL A 16 24.23 -5.55 -7.55
N ALA A 17 24.18 -4.26 -7.33
CA ALA A 17 24.69 -3.25 -8.26
C ALA A 17 26.22 -3.40 -8.42
N GLU A 18 26.95 -3.59 -7.33
CA GLU A 18 28.40 -3.84 -7.34
C GLU A 18 28.73 -5.12 -8.10
N GLU A 19 28.07 -6.24 -7.77
CA GLU A 19 28.29 -7.54 -8.45
C GLU A 19 27.99 -7.48 -9.96
N LYS A 20 26.95 -6.71 -10.34
CA LYS A 20 26.50 -6.58 -11.73
C LYS A 20 27.12 -5.39 -12.47
N GLN A 21 27.95 -4.61 -11.80
CA GLN A 21 28.58 -3.39 -12.30
C GLN A 21 27.56 -2.34 -12.82
N PHE A 22 26.40 -2.25 -12.16
CA PHE A 22 25.44 -1.19 -12.45
C PHE A 22 25.87 0.10 -11.74
N PRO A 23 25.99 1.24 -12.48
CA PRO A 23 26.45 2.49 -11.91
C PRO A 23 25.44 3.17 -11.00
N TYR A 24 24.16 2.84 -11.10
CA TYR A 24 23.08 3.51 -10.35
C TYR A 24 21.99 2.54 -9.91
N ILE A 25 21.42 2.83 -8.74
CA ILE A 25 20.15 2.29 -8.29
C ILE A 25 19.09 3.37 -8.55
N LEU A 26 17.97 2.98 -9.15
CA LEU A 26 16.89 3.90 -9.50
C LEU A 26 15.62 3.55 -8.74
N ASN A 27 14.78 4.56 -8.48
CA ASN A 27 13.43 4.38 -7.94
C ASN A 27 12.37 5.06 -8.81
N GLY A 28 11.10 4.78 -8.56
CA GLY A 28 9.94 5.32 -9.27
C GLY A 28 9.25 6.49 -8.55
N ILE A 29 9.95 7.25 -7.72
CA ILE A 29 9.40 8.45 -7.06
C ILE A 29 9.15 9.50 -8.13
N ASN A 30 8.02 10.21 -8.04
CA ASN A 30 7.61 11.29 -8.94
C ASN A 30 7.43 12.61 -8.18
N THR A 31 7.19 13.72 -8.87
CA THR A 31 7.11 15.05 -8.23
C THR A 31 5.96 15.19 -7.22
N ASN A 32 4.83 14.51 -7.42
CA ASN A 32 3.74 14.52 -6.44
C ASN A 32 4.12 13.85 -5.11
N ASP A 33 5.09 12.93 -5.12
CA ASP A 33 5.53 12.23 -3.92
C ASP A 33 6.36 13.13 -3.00
N LEU A 34 6.95 14.22 -3.51
CA LEU A 34 7.78 15.15 -2.73
C LEU A 34 6.97 16.01 -1.75
N GLY A 35 5.67 16.21 -2.02
CA GLY A 35 4.76 16.96 -1.14
C GLY A 35 4.16 16.16 0.01
N ASP A 36 4.48 14.87 0.12
CA ASP A 36 3.92 13.95 1.12
C ASP A 36 4.99 13.51 2.12
N TYR A 37 4.59 13.28 3.37
CA TYR A 37 5.48 12.72 4.38
C TYR A 37 5.81 11.27 4.07
N ARG A 38 6.96 11.04 3.44
CA ARG A 38 7.42 9.72 3.01
C ARG A 38 8.84 9.43 3.51
N PRO A 39 9.00 8.87 4.71
CA PRO A 39 10.32 8.54 5.27
C PRO A 39 11.19 7.63 4.38
N GLY A 40 10.58 6.93 3.43
CA GLY A 40 11.32 6.14 2.44
C GLY A 40 12.07 6.99 1.39
N ILE A 41 11.74 8.27 1.24
CA ILE A 41 12.48 9.21 0.38
C ILE A 41 13.82 9.57 1.03
N ASP A 42 13.82 9.77 2.35
CA ASP A 42 15.05 10.03 3.09
C ASP A 42 16.02 8.85 3.00
N ALA A 43 15.50 7.62 3.17
CA ALA A 43 16.29 6.41 2.97
C ALA A 43 16.86 6.30 1.55
N ALA A 44 16.12 6.72 0.51
CA ALA A 44 16.62 6.72 -0.87
C ALA A 44 17.76 7.73 -1.03
N ARG A 45 17.61 8.93 -0.48
CA ARG A 45 18.64 10.01 -0.53
C ARG A 45 19.91 9.57 0.17
N GLU A 46 19.82 9.05 1.39
CA GLU A 46 20.95 8.57 2.17
C GLU A 46 21.70 7.40 1.52
N ASN A 47 21.02 6.63 0.68
CA ASN A 47 21.60 5.53 -0.08
C ASN A 47 21.95 5.90 -1.52
N GLU A 48 21.97 7.18 -1.89
CA GLU A 48 22.35 7.69 -3.21
C GLU A 48 21.51 7.12 -4.37
N VAL A 49 20.27 6.75 -4.07
CA VAL A 49 19.35 6.22 -5.06
C VAL A 49 18.78 7.35 -5.89
N ARG A 50 18.90 7.28 -7.20
CA ARG A 50 18.39 8.31 -8.12
C ARG A 50 16.90 8.16 -8.38
N SER A 51 16.25 9.28 -8.63
CA SER A 51 14.80 9.37 -8.92
C SER A 51 14.58 10.03 -10.28
N PRO A 52 14.78 9.29 -11.40
CA PRO A 52 14.79 9.88 -12.76
C PRO A 52 13.49 10.61 -13.11
N LEU A 53 12.35 10.14 -12.62
CA LEU A 53 11.06 10.79 -12.87
C LEU A 53 10.97 12.16 -12.17
N VAL A 54 11.55 12.29 -10.98
CA VAL A 54 11.68 13.59 -10.29
C VAL A 54 12.66 14.48 -11.03
N GLU A 55 13.83 13.95 -11.42
CA GLU A 55 14.86 14.67 -12.15
C GLU A 55 14.35 15.22 -13.47
N ALA A 56 13.45 14.49 -14.14
CA ALA A 56 12.78 14.90 -15.39
C ALA A 56 11.49 15.72 -15.16
N GLY A 57 11.12 16.03 -13.92
CA GLY A 57 9.95 16.82 -13.59
C GLY A 57 8.59 16.11 -13.76
N PHE A 58 8.57 14.80 -13.90
CA PHE A 58 7.36 14.03 -14.13
C PHE A 58 6.46 13.98 -12.89
N ASN A 59 5.21 14.37 -13.06
CA ASN A 59 4.15 14.13 -12.09
C ASN A 59 3.41 12.81 -12.38
N LYS A 60 2.47 12.44 -11.54
CA LYS A 60 1.74 11.17 -11.66
C LYS A 60 0.86 11.10 -12.91
N GLN A 61 0.33 12.25 -13.37
CA GLN A 61 -0.47 12.29 -14.59
C GLN A 61 0.40 12.09 -15.81
N ASP A 62 1.56 12.76 -15.89
CA ASP A 62 2.52 12.61 -16.99
C ASP A 62 2.95 11.16 -17.17
N ILE A 63 3.21 10.46 -16.03
CA ILE A 63 3.57 9.04 -16.04
C ILE A 63 2.43 8.18 -16.61
N ARG A 64 1.18 8.45 -16.23
CA ARG A 64 0.02 7.72 -16.75
C ARG A 64 -0.19 7.96 -18.23
N ASP A 65 -0.05 9.20 -18.67
CA ASP A 65 -0.24 9.56 -20.07
C ASP A 65 0.85 8.92 -20.94
N LEU A 66 2.10 8.96 -20.47
CA LEU A 66 3.21 8.28 -21.15
C LEU A 66 3.00 6.74 -21.17
N ALA A 67 2.61 6.15 -20.05
CA ALA A 67 2.33 4.71 -19.97
C ALA A 67 1.20 4.30 -20.93
N ARG A 68 0.17 5.16 -21.09
CA ARG A 68 -0.92 4.95 -22.04
C ARG A 68 -0.42 5.05 -23.49
N GLN A 69 0.42 6.05 -23.81
CA GLN A 69 1.03 6.19 -25.13
C GLN A 69 1.91 5.00 -25.50
N MET A 70 2.59 4.42 -24.50
CA MET A 70 3.41 3.21 -24.66
C MET A 70 2.59 1.91 -24.61
N GLU A 71 1.26 1.99 -24.59
CA GLU A 71 0.33 0.86 -24.52
C GLU A 71 0.57 -0.09 -23.31
N LEU A 72 1.11 0.46 -22.21
CA LEU A 72 1.31 -0.33 -20.99
C LEU A 72 -0.03 -0.54 -20.29
N SER A 73 -0.42 -1.79 -20.06
CA SER A 73 -1.72 -2.16 -19.46
C SER A 73 -1.92 -1.66 -18.03
N ILE A 74 -0.88 -1.12 -17.40
CA ILE A 74 -0.91 -0.62 -16.02
C ILE A 74 -1.16 0.88 -15.91
N TRP A 75 -1.40 1.60 -17.02
CA TRP A 75 -1.53 3.06 -17.07
C TRP A 75 -2.62 3.61 -16.14
N ASP A 76 -3.72 2.89 -15.95
CA ASP A 76 -4.86 3.28 -15.12
C ASP A 76 -4.86 2.62 -13.73
N LYS A 77 -3.81 1.82 -13.43
CA LYS A 77 -3.73 1.08 -12.17
C LYS A 77 -3.79 2.01 -10.96
N PRO A 78 -4.67 1.76 -9.98
CA PRO A 78 -4.70 2.52 -8.73
C PRO A 78 -3.38 2.44 -7.97
N ALA A 79 -3.04 3.51 -7.22
CA ALA A 79 -1.87 3.49 -6.36
C ALA A 79 -2.02 2.45 -5.26
N MET A 80 -1.10 1.50 -5.23
CA MET A 80 -1.08 0.43 -4.23
C MET A 80 0.03 0.69 -3.21
N ALA A 81 -0.35 0.79 -1.93
CA ALA A 81 0.62 0.74 -0.84
C ALA A 81 0.98 -0.72 -0.53
N CYS A 82 2.15 -0.94 0.08
CA CYS A 82 2.58 -2.29 0.48
C CYS A 82 1.62 -2.90 1.52
N LEU A 83 1.50 -4.23 1.55
CA LEU A 83 0.61 -4.93 2.48
C LEU A 83 0.92 -4.64 3.96
N SER A 84 2.17 -4.33 4.32
CA SER A 84 2.52 -3.96 5.69
C SER A 84 1.79 -2.71 6.19
N SER A 85 1.30 -1.86 5.28
CA SER A 85 0.47 -0.70 5.63
C SER A 85 -0.93 -1.08 6.13
N ARG A 86 -1.33 -2.34 6.04
CA ARG A 86 -2.60 -2.86 6.57
C ARG A 86 -2.51 -3.24 8.04
N ILE A 87 -1.28 -3.34 8.58
CA ILE A 87 -1.01 -3.72 9.96
C ILE A 87 -0.80 -2.45 10.79
N PRO A 88 -1.47 -2.26 11.93
CA PRO A 88 -1.36 -1.06 12.77
C PRO A 88 0.06 -0.76 13.23
N TYR A 89 0.31 0.50 13.60
CA TYR A 89 1.55 0.87 14.27
C TYR A 89 1.65 0.16 15.62
N GLY A 90 2.88 -0.28 15.96
CA GLY A 90 3.13 -1.05 17.18
C GLY A 90 2.97 -2.56 17.03
N GLU A 91 2.24 -3.03 16.01
CA GLU A 91 2.15 -4.47 15.73
C GLU A 91 3.32 -4.95 14.86
N GLN A 92 3.79 -6.16 15.18
CA GLN A 92 4.82 -6.84 14.38
C GLN A 92 4.24 -7.26 13.03
N VAL A 93 4.98 -6.96 11.98
CA VAL A 93 4.72 -7.44 10.61
C VAL A 93 5.30 -8.83 10.46
N THR A 94 4.45 -9.84 10.26
CA THR A 94 4.88 -11.22 10.03
C THR A 94 4.45 -11.70 8.66
N HIS A 95 5.14 -12.69 8.12
CA HIS A 95 4.78 -13.31 6.85
C HIS A 95 3.35 -13.87 6.86
N GLU A 96 2.95 -14.46 7.98
CA GLU A 96 1.61 -15.00 8.16
C GLU A 96 0.53 -13.91 8.05
N LYS A 97 0.70 -12.78 8.76
CA LYS A 97 -0.21 -11.64 8.67
C LYS A 97 -0.31 -11.09 7.25
N LEU A 98 0.84 -10.91 6.58
CA LEU A 98 0.87 -10.43 5.20
C LEU A 98 0.15 -11.36 4.24
N LYS A 99 0.39 -12.67 4.33
CA LYS A 99 -0.27 -13.68 3.51
C LYS A 99 -1.78 -13.76 3.77
N ARG A 100 -2.21 -13.57 5.02
CA ARG A 100 -3.63 -13.51 5.39
C ARG A 100 -4.32 -12.30 4.77
N ILE A 101 -3.68 -11.12 4.83
CA ILE A 101 -4.18 -9.89 4.22
C ILE A 101 -4.25 -10.03 2.70
N GLU A 102 -3.19 -10.53 2.06
CA GLU A 102 -3.12 -10.75 0.63
C GLU A 102 -4.30 -11.59 0.14
N LYS A 103 -4.49 -12.78 0.73
CA LYS A 103 -5.60 -13.67 0.39
C LYS A 103 -6.98 -13.01 0.60
N ALA A 104 -7.12 -12.19 1.64
CA ALA A 104 -8.36 -11.47 1.91
C ALA A 104 -8.62 -10.38 0.86
N GLU A 105 -7.60 -9.61 0.46
CA GLU A 105 -7.71 -8.61 -0.61
C GLU A 105 -7.95 -9.28 -1.97
N ASP A 106 -7.25 -10.37 -2.30
CA ASP A 106 -7.45 -11.13 -3.55
C ASP A 106 -8.87 -11.68 -3.67
N LEU A 107 -9.44 -12.13 -2.56
CA LEU A 107 -10.82 -12.60 -2.53
C LEU A 107 -11.81 -11.48 -2.89
N LEU A 108 -11.65 -10.29 -2.33
CA LEU A 108 -12.49 -9.14 -2.66
C LEU A 108 -12.27 -8.66 -4.09
N LEU A 109 -11.02 -8.68 -4.59
CA LEU A 109 -10.70 -8.39 -5.99
C LEU A 109 -11.40 -9.36 -6.94
N ALA A 110 -11.37 -10.67 -6.64
CA ALA A 110 -12.06 -11.70 -7.42
C ALA A 110 -13.60 -11.54 -7.40
N MET A 111 -14.15 -10.90 -6.36
CA MET A 111 -15.58 -10.55 -6.27
C MET A 111 -15.92 -9.26 -7.05
N GLY A 112 -14.92 -8.60 -7.67
CA GLY A 112 -15.12 -7.42 -8.52
C GLY A 112 -14.96 -6.08 -7.83
N PHE A 113 -14.52 -6.03 -6.57
CA PHE A 113 -14.13 -4.80 -5.90
C PHE A 113 -12.75 -4.37 -6.39
N LYS A 114 -12.55 -3.10 -6.73
CA LYS A 114 -11.30 -2.59 -7.31
C LYS A 114 -10.49 -1.73 -6.34
N GLN A 115 -11.16 -0.85 -5.59
CA GLN A 115 -10.53 0.04 -4.63
C GLN A 115 -10.83 -0.44 -3.21
N LEU A 116 -9.89 -1.19 -2.64
CA LEU A 116 -10.10 -1.82 -1.34
C LEU A 116 -8.82 -1.89 -0.50
N ARG A 117 -9.00 -2.08 0.80
CA ARG A 117 -7.95 -2.48 1.75
C ARG A 117 -8.56 -3.33 2.85
N VAL A 118 -7.84 -4.36 3.27
CA VAL A 118 -8.18 -5.16 4.44
C VAL A 118 -7.18 -4.84 5.55
N ARG A 119 -7.62 -4.09 6.58
CA ARG A 119 -6.81 -3.78 7.76
C ARG A 119 -6.85 -4.95 8.73
N HIS A 120 -5.69 -5.30 9.25
CA HIS A 120 -5.49 -6.42 10.16
C HIS A 120 -5.34 -5.92 11.60
N TYR A 121 -6.35 -6.11 12.42
CA TYR A 121 -6.32 -5.77 13.86
C TYR A 121 -6.39 -7.07 14.67
N GLY A 122 -5.24 -7.73 14.88
CA GLY A 122 -5.20 -9.02 15.54
C GLY A 122 -6.04 -10.09 14.82
N GLU A 123 -7.18 -10.45 15.40
CA GLU A 123 -8.10 -11.42 14.82
C GLU A 123 -9.27 -10.77 14.04
N THR A 124 -9.25 -9.44 13.91
CA THR A 124 -10.30 -8.69 13.22
C THR A 124 -9.81 -8.18 11.88
N ALA A 125 -10.61 -8.38 10.83
CA ALA A 125 -10.46 -7.73 9.53
C ALA A 125 -11.39 -6.52 9.45
N ARG A 126 -10.84 -5.33 9.16
CA ARG A 126 -11.64 -4.16 8.79
C ARG A 126 -11.46 -3.89 7.30
N ILE A 127 -12.55 -3.99 6.57
CA ILE A 127 -12.60 -3.80 5.12
C ILE A 127 -12.86 -2.33 4.82
N GLU A 128 -12.02 -1.71 4.02
CA GLU A 128 -12.20 -0.36 3.49
C GLU A 128 -12.45 -0.48 1.98
N LEU A 129 -13.62 -0.08 1.50
CA LEU A 129 -13.99 -0.09 0.07
C LEU A 129 -14.07 1.33 -0.47
N GLY A 130 -13.81 1.51 -1.77
CA GLY A 130 -14.07 2.77 -2.45
C GLY A 130 -15.52 3.20 -2.29
N GLN A 131 -15.77 4.50 -2.14
CA GLN A 131 -17.11 5.06 -1.85
C GLN A 131 -18.17 4.54 -2.84
N ASN A 132 -17.85 4.49 -4.12
CA ASN A 132 -18.75 4.01 -5.17
C ASN A 132 -18.95 2.48 -5.15
N GLU A 133 -18.16 1.77 -4.38
CA GLU A 133 -18.22 0.30 -4.28
C GLU A 133 -18.92 -0.17 -3.01
N MET A 134 -19.04 0.69 -2.00
CA MET A 134 -19.70 0.36 -0.73
C MET A 134 -21.15 -0.11 -0.93
N VAL A 135 -21.86 0.48 -1.89
CA VAL A 135 -23.24 0.10 -2.21
C VAL A 135 -23.37 -1.33 -2.74
N LYS A 136 -22.29 -1.89 -3.27
CA LYS A 136 -22.25 -3.29 -3.73
C LYS A 136 -22.06 -4.29 -2.59
N PHE A 137 -21.63 -3.82 -1.41
CA PHE A 137 -21.38 -4.67 -0.25
C PHE A 137 -22.69 -4.90 0.50
N THR A 138 -23.59 -5.65 -0.14
CA THR A 138 -24.92 -6.02 0.38
C THR A 138 -24.80 -7.03 1.54
N PRO A 139 -25.86 -7.22 2.37
CA PRO A 139 -25.85 -8.21 3.44
C PRO A 139 -25.47 -9.61 2.97
N ASN A 140 -25.94 -10.03 1.80
CA ASN A 140 -25.59 -11.34 1.23
C ASN A 140 -24.09 -11.45 0.88
N ILE A 141 -23.49 -10.38 0.34
CA ILE A 141 -22.05 -10.31 0.07
C ILE A 141 -21.26 -10.31 1.40
N GLU A 142 -21.75 -9.57 2.39
CA GLU A 142 -21.14 -9.54 3.72
C GLU A 142 -21.06 -10.94 4.36
N ASP A 143 -22.13 -11.71 4.30
CA ASP A 143 -22.16 -13.07 4.86
C ASP A 143 -21.18 -14.00 4.15
N ILE A 144 -21.10 -13.93 2.82
CA ILE A 144 -20.13 -14.69 2.02
C ILE A 144 -18.68 -14.29 2.40
N VAL A 145 -18.42 -12.99 2.54
CA VAL A 145 -17.09 -12.47 2.90
C VAL A 145 -16.71 -12.91 4.31
N LYS A 146 -17.63 -12.81 5.28
CA LYS A 146 -17.42 -13.29 6.65
C LYS A 146 -17.03 -14.76 6.67
N GLU A 147 -17.80 -15.63 6.01
CA GLU A 147 -17.51 -17.06 5.94
C GLU A 147 -16.10 -17.34 5.39
N LYS A 148 -15.76 -16.68 4.27
CA LYS A 148 -14.46 -16.86 3.64
C LYS A 148 -13.31 -16.32 4.49
N PHE A 149 -13.50 -15.16 5.13
CA PHE A 149 -12.48 -14.56 6.01
C PHE A 149 -12.27 -15.37 7.30
N HIS A 150 -13.31 -16.01 7.82
CA HIS A 150 -13.17 -16.97 8.92
C HIS A 150 -12.26 -18.15 8.54
N LYS A 151 -12.37 -18.65 7.31
CA LYS A 151 -11.46 -19.70 6.79
C LYS A 151 -10.01 -19.22 6.64
N LEU A 152 -9.79 -17.90 6.51
CA LEU A 152 -8.45 -17.28 6.53
C LEU A 152 -7.92 -17.04 7.95
N GLY A 153 -8.74 -17.29 8.99
CA GLY A 153 -8.36 -17.17 10.40
C GLY A 153 -8.71 -15.83 11.05
N PHE A 154 -9.55 -15.00 10.42
CA PHE A 154 -10.15 -13.86 11.11
C PHE A 154 -11.36 -14.33 11.94
N LYS A 155 -11.50 -13.82 13.17
CA LYS A 155 -12.67 -14.09 14.02
C LYS A 155 -13.79 -13.07 13.82
N SER A 156 -13.42 -11.85 13.43
CA SER A 156 -14.38 -10.76 13.20
C SER A 156 -14.09 -10.07 11.88
N VAL A 157 -15.15 -9.65 11.19
CA VAL A 157 -15.05 -8.96 9.89
C VAL A 157 -16.03 -7.80 9.91
N HIS A 158 -15.54 -6.59 9.64
CA HIS A 158 -16.33 -5.37 9.63
C HIS A 158 -16.04 -4.52 8.39
N LEU A 159 -17.06 -3.94 7.80
CA LEU A 159 -16.92 -2.90 6.81
C LEU A 159 -16.68 -1.56 7.53
N ASP A 160 -15.65 -0.80 7.13
CA ASP A 160 -15.44 0.56 7.62
C ASP A 160 -16.50 1.49 7.01
N PRO A 161 -17.37 2.12 7.81
CA PRO A 161 -18.43 2.99 7.30
C PRO A 161 -17.89 4.24 6.58
N LYS A 162 -16.65 4.65 6.87
CA LYS A 162 -15.98 5.75 6.19
C LYS A 162 -15.36 5.35 4.85
N GLY A 163 -15.31 4.04 4.55
CA GLY A 163 -14.73 3.49 3.35
C GLY A 163 -13.23 3.75 3.20
N TYR A 164 -12.75 3.55 1.96
CA TYR A 164 -11.35 3.76 1.61
C TYR A 164 -10.98 5.24 1.67
N ARG A 165 -9.91 5.57 2.39
CA ARG A 165 -9.31 6.90 2.43
C ARG A 165 -7.79 6.82 2.60
N MET A 166 -7.12 7.76 1.94
CA MET A 166 -5.66 7.84 2.05
C MET A 166 -5.28 8.25 3.48
N GLY A 167 -4.29 7.55 4.06
CA GLY A 167 -3.80 7.89 5.41
C GLY A 167 -4.67 7.42 6.58
N SER A 168 -5.72 6.60 6.37
CA SER A 168 -6.58 6.09 7.45
C SER A 168 -5.82 5.44 8.62
N LEU A 169 -4.67 4.81 8.34
CA LEU A 169 -3.81 4.25 9.39
C LEU A 169 -3.15 5.33 10.27
N ASN A 170 -2.97 6.54 9.74
CA ASN A 170 -2.33 7.65 10.46
C ASN A 170 -3.32 8.44 11.33
N GLU A 171 -4.61 8.17 11.24
CA GLU A 171 -5.63 8.82 12.09
C GLU A 171 -5.34 8.59 13.56
N VAL A 172 -4.90 7.38 13.94
CA VAL A 172 -4.51 7.03 15.31
C VAL A 172 -3.31 7.85 15.83
N LEU A 173 -2.45 8.36 14.94
CA LEU A 173 -1.32 9.20 15.32
C LEU A 173 -1.75 10.64 15.60
N LYS A 174 -2.77 11.14 14.90
CA LYS A 174 -3.32 12.49 15.11
C LYS A 174 -4.05 12.60 16.45
N GLU A 175 -4.84 11.59 16.81
CA GLU A 175 -5.54 11.55 18.09
C GLU A 175 -4.61 11.54 19.32
N LYS A 176 -3.34 11.09 19.16
CA LYS A 176 -2.34 11.14 20.25
C LYS A 176 -1.63 12.48 20.37
N THR A 177 -1.68 13.34 19.35
CA THR A 177 -1.02 14.67 19.36
C THR A 177 -1.91 15.74 19.99
N ASP A 178 -3.22 15.50 20.08
CA ASP A 178 -4.18 16.47 20.67
C ASP A 178 -4.25 16.40 22.20
N TYR A 179 -3.40 15.56 22.85
CA TYR A 179 -3.33 15.38 24.32
C TYR A 179 -1.97 15.79 24.92
N VAL A 180 -1.17 16.62 24.20
CA VAL A 180 0.10 17.18 24.74
C VAL A 180 0.05 18.68 24.77
#